data_f65559faebf5fb62ee7496f7bdc61c0f
#
_entry.id   f65559faebf5fb62ee7496f7bdc61c0f
#
_cell.length_a   1.000
_cell.length_b   1.000
_cell.length_c   1.000
_cell.angle_alpha   90.00
_cell.angle_beta   90.00
_cell.angle_gamma   90.00
#
_symmetry.space_group_name_H-M   'P 1'
#
loop_
_entity.id
_entity.type
_entity.pdbx_description
1 polymer ?
#
loop_
_entity_poly.entity_id
_entity_poly.type
_entity_poly.pdbx_seq_one_letter_code
_entity_poly.pdbx_strand_id
1 'polypeptide(L)'
;MKLFERIITMIKQLDISELNERISLNFSRLANSDYYQIGKVFSPSDYDWYGDKEGRALLAFVCHYRISGNVIPCMDEMMRELPQRLNAGGYLGPVYDGKTIHEQQLSGHSWLLRGLCEHYEAFGDSYSLELIRNITRNLYLPILDRISGYPIQRADHNNGGVSGNSVSDTDGWILSSDTGCAFMSVDGLAHVFRVTRDEKVKELLDEMISVYLAIDKVALKAQTHCTLTAARGMMMTYGETKDTKYLEGAESILDLYVNGGGMTETYQNLNWWNRPDTWTEPCAIVDSLMLALELYKNTGKPCYRTVAARIYHNGFSTAQRSNGGAGTDKPVVRGLLDTLCVAELYEAYFCCTMRLAEGLRYINENANLLYAVLDGIVTKKNGIYSDGDIIYAEVSANLEPYAEHFVKVDGRRLCPIVKYYKVPEDIAISGRQRIIFDPWLPR
;
A
#
# COMPACT_ATOMS: atom_id res chain seq x y z
N MET A 1 -4.88 -3.35 -38.73
CA MET A 1 -5.70 -2.29 -38.11
C MET A 1 -6.92 -2.86 -37.40
N LYS A 2 -7.93 -3.45 -38.07
CA LYS A 2 -9.14 -3.96 -37.40
C LYS A 2 -8.92 -5.06 -36.34
N LEU A 3 -7.94 -5.94 -36.51
CA LEU A 3 -7.60 -6.97 -35.50
C LEU A 3 -6.94 -6.36 -34.27
N PHE A 4 -6.11 -5.35 -34.50
CA PHE A 4 -5.39 -4.58 -33.47
C PHE A 4 -6.35 -3.76 -32.60
N GLU A 5 -7.29 -3.03 -33.21
CA GLU A 5 -8.35 -2.31 -32.50
C GLU A 5 -9.25 -3.23 -31.70
N ARG A 6 -9.51 -4.45 -32.20
CA ARG A 6 -10.32 -5.46 -31.51
C ARG A 6 -9.61 -6.07 -30.30
N ILE A 7 -8.29 -6.26 -30.38
CA ILE A 7 -7.48 -6.74 -29.25
C ILE A 7 -7.37 -5.67 -28.16
N ILE A 8 -7.06 -4.41 -28.52
CA ILE A 8 -7.04 -3.30 -27.56
C ILE A 8 -8.40 -3.10 -26.90
N THR A 9 -9.51 -3.19 -27.67
CA THR A 9 -10.85 -3.06 -27.13
C THR A 9 -11.21 -4.24 -26.22
N MET A 10 -10.83 -5.47 -26.56
CA MET A 10 -11.03 -6.64 -25.69
C MET A 10 -10.23 -6.54 -24.39
N ILE A 11 -8.97 -6.14 -24.45
CA ILE A 11 -8.15 -5.96 -23.26
C ILE A 11 -8.74 -4.87 -22.36
N LYS A 12 -9.13 -3.73 -22.92
CA LYS A 12 -9.81 -2.66 -22.17
C LYS A 12 -11.13 -3.12 -21.52
N GLN A 13 -11.93 -3.93 -22.19
CA GLN A 13 -13.17 -4.47 -21.62
C GLN A 13 -12.94 -5.52 -20.52
N LEU A 14 -11.99 -6.42 -20.73
CA LEU A 14 -11.60 -7.41 -19.72
C LEU A 14 -11.10 -6.71 -18.44
N ASP A 15 -10.25 -5.70 -18.58
CA ASP A 15 -9.68 -4.97 -17.45
C ASP A 15 -10.75 -4.24 -16.61
N ILE A 16 -11.72 -3.60 -17.26
CA ILE A 16 -12.85 -2.94 -16.55
C ILE A 16 -13.73 -3.98 -15.84
N SER A 17 -14.01 -5.09 -16.47
CA SER A 17 -14.80 -6.17 -15.86
C SER A 17 -14.07 -6.78 -14.67
N GLU A 18 -12.79 -7.04 -14.81
CA GLU A 18 -11.92 -7.53 -13.73
C GLU A 18 -11.85 -6.52 -12.57
N LEU A 19 -11.66 -5.23 -12.85
CA LEU A 19 -11.63 -4.21 -11.81
C LEU A 19 -12.94 -4.16 -11.01
N ASN A 20 -14.09 -4.21 -11.70
CA ASN A 20 -15.39 -4.23 -11.05
C ASN A 20 -15.59 -5.47 -10.18
N GLU A 21 -15.14 -6.63 -10.65
CA GLU A 21 -15.16 -7.86 -9.87
C GLU A 21 -14.27 -7.75 -8.63
N ARG A 22 -13.05 -7.24 -8.75
CA ARG A 22 -12.12 -6.99 -7.65
C ARG A 22 -12.72 -6.07 -6.58
N ILE A 23 -13.37 -4.99 -7.01
CA ILE A 23 -14.08 -4.06 -6.12
C ILE A 23 -15.21 -4.79 -5.38
N SER A 24 -16.04 -5.54 -6.11
CA SER A 24 -17.16 -6.28 -5.54
C SER A 24 -16.70 -7.33 -4.51
N LEU A 25 -15.66 -8.07 -4.82
CA LEU A 25 -15.11 -9.08 -3.91
C LEU A 25 -14.54 -8.46 -2.63
N ASN A 26 -13.78 -7.36 -2.74
CA ASN A 26 -13.25 -6.69 -1.56
C ASN A 26 -14.37 -6.05 -0.72
N PHE A 27 -15.38 -5.44 -1.36
CA PHE A 27 -16.56 -4.95 -0.65
C PHE A 27 -17.25 -6.09 0.12
N SER A 28 -17.50 -7.22 -0.53
CA SER A 28 -18.14 -8.38 0.09
C SER A 28 -17.30 -8.95 1.25
N ARG A 29 -15.98 -8.95 1.10
CA ARG A 29 -15.06 -9.38 2.15
C ARG A 29 -15.14 -8.50 3.39
N LEU A 30 -15.13 -7.19 3.21
CA LEU A 30 -15.24 -6.22 4.30
C LEU A 30 -16.63 -6.21 4.96
N ALA A 31 -17.68 -6.34 4.17
CA ALA A 31 -19.06 -6.29 4.66
C ALA A 31 -19.48 -7.55 5.43
N ASN A 32 -18.97 -8.72 5.06
CA ASN A 32 -19.48 -10.01 5.56
C ASN A 32 -18.51 -10.76 6.48
N SER A 33 -17.26 -10.36 6.60
CA SER A 33 -16.31 -11.02 7.50
C SER A 33 -16.50 -10.52 8.94
N ASP A 34 -16.55 -11.45 9.88
CA ASP A 34 -16.65 -11.15 11.31
C ASP A 34 -15.51 -10.25 11.81
N TYR A 35 -14.33 -10.34 11.17
CA TYR A 35 -13.17 -9.55 11.54
C TYR A 35 -13.40 -8.03 11.45
N TYR A 36 -14.23 -7.60 10.50
CA TYR A 36 -14.53 -6.17 10.29
C TYR A 36 -15.80 -5.70 10.97
N GLN A 37 -16.44 -6.56 11.76
CA GLN A 37 -17.57 -6.16 12.60
C GLN A 37 -17.08 -5.44 13.87
N ILE A 38 -17.95 -4.60 14.45
CA ILE A 38 -17.62 -3.68 15.54
C ILE A 38 -16.91 -4.35 16.72
N GLY A 39 -17.38 -5.53 17.13
CA GLY A 39 -16.80 -6.27 18.25
C GLY A 39 -15.38 -6.76 18.02
N LYS A 40 -14.95 -6.88 16.76
CA LYS A 40 -13.58 -7.26 16.39
C LYS A 40 -12.72 -6.06 16.04
N VAL A 41 -13.29 -5.02 15.40
CA VAL A 41 -12.57 -3.78 15.10
C VAL A 41 -12.06 -3.14 16.39
N PHE A 42 -12.89 -3.05 17.43
CA PHE A 42 -12.53 -2.49 18.73
C PHE A 42 -12.05 -3.53 19.74
N SER A 43 -11.82 -4.79 19.35
CA SER A 43 -11.24 -5.75 20.28
C SER A 43 -9.81 -5.35 20.65
N PRO A 44 -9.39 -5.62 21.89
CA PRO A 44 -8.00 -5.47 22.27
C PRO A 44 -7.08 -6.20 21.27
N SER A 45 -5.99 -5.58 20.93
CA SER A 45 -4.93 -6.15 20.11
C SER A 45 -3.79 -6.61 21.02
N ASP A 46 -3.09 -7.66 20.63
CA ASP A 46 -1.84 -8.07 21.28
C ASP A 46 -0.69 -7.09 20.93
N TYR A 47 -0.99 -6.08 20.11
CA TYR A 47 -0.05 -5.09 19.61
C TYR A 47 -0.47 -3.67 20.01
N ASP A 48 0.50 -2.80 20.21
CA ASP A 48 0.30 -1.40 20.65
C ASP A 48 -0.04 -0.44 19.49
N TRP A 49 -0.70 -0.96 18.44
CA TRP A 49 -1.09 -0.20 17.26
C TRP A 49 -2.47 0.46 17.44
N TYR A 50 -2.59 1.27 18.47
CA TYR A 50 -3.85 1.98 18.78
C TYR A 50 -4.29 2.88 17.62
N GLY A 51 -5.49 2.66 17.12
CA GLY A 51 -6.05 3.43 16.01
C GLY A 51 -5.74 2.87 14.61
N ASP A 52 -4.84 1.91 14.45
CA ASP A 52 -4.47 1.35 13.15
C ASP A 52 -5.64 0.59 12.52
N LYS A 53 -6.17 -0.40 13.22
CA LYS A 53 -7.26 -1.23 12.73
C LYS A 53 -8.55 -0.42 12.54
N GLU A 54 -8.86 0.41 13.51
CA GLU A 54 -10.01 1.31 13.49
C GLU A 54 -9.92 2.28 12.31
N GLY A 55 -8.78 2.92 12.14
CA GLY A 55 -8.55 3.88 11.07
C GLY A 55 -8.58 3.26 9.69
N ARG A 56 -7.94 2.11 9.51
CA ARG A 56 -7.95 1.39 8.23
C ARG A 56 -9.34 0.87 7.87
N ALA A 57 -10.11 0.39 8.85
CA ALA A 57 -11.47 -0.06 8.62
C ALA A 57 -12.36 1.10 8.17
N LEU A 58 -12.34 2.24 8.89
CA LEU A 58 -13.08 3.43 8.52
C LEU A 58 -12.70 3.94 7.12
N LEU A 59 -11.40 4.03 6.84
CA LEU A 59 -10.88 4.42 5.53
C LEU A 59 -11.40 3.49 4.42
N ALA A 60 -11.35 2.17 4.64
CA ALA A 60 -11.82 1.20 3.67
C ALA A 60 -13.32 1.32 3.39
N PHE A 61 -14.12 1.51 4.43
CA PHE A 61 -15.57 1.66 4.31
C PHE A 61 -15.94 2.92 3.54
N VAL A 62 -15.29 4.05 3.84
CA VAL A 62 -15.49 5.31 3.10
C VAL A 62 -15.02 5.18 1.66
N CYS A 63 -13.90 4.50 1.39
CA CYS A 63 -13.43 4.27 0.02
C CYS A 63 -14.48 3.50 -0.81
N HIS A 64 -15.08 2.45 -0.27
CA HIS A 64 -16.13 1.72 -0.96
C HIS A 64 -17.41 2.56 -1.16
N TYR A 65 -17.79 3.37 -0.16
CA TYR A 65 -18.87 4.32 -0.33
C TYR A 65 -18.60 5.28 -1.50
N ARG A 66 -17.40 5.82 -1.61
CA ARG A 66 -17.02 6.74 -2.72
C ARG A 66 -17.00 6.05 -4.09
N ILE A 67 -16.72 4.73 -4.15
CA ILE A 67 -16.79 3.98 -5.41
C ILE A 67 -18.24 3.77 -5.88
N SER A 68 -19.14 3.36 -4.98
CA SER A 68 -20.43 2.80 -5.35
C SER A 68 -21.65 3.50 -4.73
N GLY A 69 -21.45 4.38 -3.75
CA GLY A 69 -22.52 4.92 -2.90
C GLY A 69 -23.07 3.94 -1.87
N ASN A 70 -22.57 2.70 -1.83
CA ASN A 70 -23.03 1.69 -0.87
C ASN A 70 -22.28 1.82 0.45
N VAL A 71 -23.05 1.90 1.53
CA VAL A 71 -22.51 1.96 2.90
C VAL A 71 -22.29 0.54 3.43
N ILE A 72 -21.13 0.28 4.00
CA ILE A 72 -20.91 -0.91 4.84
C ILE A 72 -21.51 -0.63 6.22
N PRO A 73 -22.49 -1.42 6.70
CA PRO A 73 -23.27 -1.09 7.91
C PRO A 73 -22.43 -0.83 9.17
N CYS A 74 -21.30 -1.51 9.29
CA CYS A 74 -20.37 -1.36 10.41
C CYS A 74 -19.76 0.06 10.50
N MET A 75 -19.76 0.85 9.44
CA MET A 75 -19.21 2.20 9.44
C MET A 75 -19.96 3.13 10.42
N ASP A 76 -21.28 3.13 10.36
CA ASP A 76 -22.10 3.99 11.24
C ASP A 76 -22.02 3.53 12.70
N GLU A 77 -21.94 2.21 12.93
CA GLU A 77 -21.73 1.67 14.27
C GLU A 77 -20.38 2.09 14.83
N MET A 78 -19.35 2.03 14.01
CA MET A 78 -18.00 2.41 14.37
C MET A 78 -17.93 3.87 14.81
N MET A 79 -18.54 4.78 14.07
CA MET A 79 -18.59 6.20 14.41
C MET A 79 -19.36 6.48 15.71
N ARG A 80 -20.37 5.67 16.05
CA ARG A 80 -21.09 5.76 17.32
C ARG A 80 -20.32 5.21 18.51
N GLU A 81 -19.53 4.15 18.31
CA GLU A 81 -18.75 3.48 19.35
C GLU A 81 -17.41 4.15 19.66
N LEU A 82 -16.79 4.76 18.66
CA LEU A 82 -15.46 5.36 18.78
C LEU A 82 -15.33 6.34 19.96
N PRO A 83 -16.30 7.23 20.25
CA PRO A 83 -16.24 8.13 21.41
C PRO A 83 -16.06 7.43 22.75
N GLN A 84 -16.63 6.24 22.89
CA GLN A 84 -16.61 5.47 24.15
C GLN A 84 -15.28 4.76 24.39
N ARG A 85 -14.40 4.74 23.37
CA ARG A 85 -13.11 4.06 23.38
C ARG A 85 -11.93 5.02 23.60
N LEU A 86 -12.20 6.32 23.53
CA LEU A 86 -11.16 7.33 23.65
C LEU A 86 -10.68 7.47 25.09
N ASN A 87 -9.39 7.73 25.26
CA ASN A 87 -8.78 8.09 26.52
C ASN A 87 -9.09 9.55 26.91
N ALA A 88 -8.59 10.01 28.05
CA ALA A 88 -8.79 11.38 28.53
C ALA A 88 -8.19 12.46 27.60
N GLY A 89 -7.27 12.09 26.71
CA GLY A 89 -6.72 12.97 25.68
C GLY A 89 -7.56 13.03 24.40
N GLY A 90 -8.64 12.24 24.31
CA GLY A 90 -9.52 12.20 23.13
C GLY A 90 -8.95 11.39 21.96
N TYR A 91 -8.15 10.35 22.23
CA TYR A 91 -7.58 9.43 21.27
C TYR A 91 -7.46 8.02 21.84
N LEU A 92 -7.04 7.03 21.07
CA LEU A 92 -6.95 5.64 21.50
C LEU A 92 -5.61 5.32 22.19
N GLY A 93 -5.62 4.33 23.07
CA GLY A 93 -4.42 3.85 23.77
C GLY A 93 -3.99 4.71 24.97
N PRO A 94 -2.73 4.61 25.41
CA PRO A 94 -2.24 5.36 26.55
C PRO A 94 -2.16 6.86 26.28
N VAL A 95 -2.42 7.65 27.33
CA VAL A 95 -2.25 9.11 27.23
C VAL A 95 -0.75 9.43 27.18
N TYR A 96 -0.36 10.28 26.25
CA TYR A 96 1.01 10.74 26.12
C TYR A 96 1.47 11.45 27.40
N ASP A 97 2.56 11.00 27.98
CA ASP A 97 3.08 11.46 29.27
C ASP A 97 3.97 12.71 29.20
N GLY A 98 4.16 13.25 27.96
CA GLY A 98 5.05 14.36 27.70
C GLY A 98 6.53 13.97 27.60
N LYS A 99 6.87 12.69 27.72
CA LYS A 99 8.26 12.21 27.73
C LYS A 99 8.54 11.16 26.67
N THR A 100 7.75 10.10 26.63
CA THR A 100 8.00 8.92 25.81
C THR A 100 7.11 8.91 24.57
N ILE A 101 7.71 8.93 23.41
CA ILE A 101 7.02 8.86 22.12
C ILE A 101 6.87 7.40 21.71
N HIS A 102 5.65 6.97 21.46
CA HIS A 102 5.35 5.60 21.08
C HIS A 102 5.18 5.50 19.55
N GLU A 103 6.13 4.87 18.87
CA GLU A 103 6.20 4.80 17.41
C GLU A 103 4.93 4.16 16.80
N GLN A 104 4.45 3.06 17.38
CA GLN A 104 3.24 2.37 16.90
C GLN A 104 1.97 3.17 17.14
N GLN A 105 1.87 3.89 18.27
CA GLN A 105 0.72 4.73 18.55
C GLN A 105 0.61 5.88 17.55
N LEU A 106 1.72 6.52 17.19
CA LEU A 106 1.73 7.53 16.12
C LEU A 106 1.29 6.94 14.79
N SER A 107 1.87 5.81 14.40
CA SER A 107 1.51 5.14 13.16
C SER A 107 0.02 4.76 13.11
N GLY A 108 -0.49 4.15 14.17
CA GLY A 108 -1.90 3.75 14.25
C GLY A 108 -2.84 4.95 14.13
N HIS A 109 -2.53 6.05 14.84
CA HIS A 109 -3.34 7.28 14.74
C HIS A 109 -3.22 7.97 13.38
N SER A 110 -2.13 7.78 12.63
CA SER A 110 -2.08 8.23 11.24
C SER A 110 -3.19 7.60 10.41
N TRP A 111 -3.43 6.29 10.57
CA TRP A 111 -4.52 5.61 9.87
C TRP A 111 -5.89 6.06 10.38
N LEU A 112 -6.03 6.29 11.69
CA LEU A 112 -7.27 6.83 12.24
C LEU A 112 -7.57 8.22 11.68
N LEU A 113 -6.58 9.10 11.63
CA LEU A 113 -6.71 10.42 11.00
C LEU A 113 -7.07 10.31 9.52
N ARG A 114 -6.45 9.37 8.78
CA ARG A 114 -6.81 9.11 7.37
C ARG A 114 -8.29 8.73 7.22
N GLY A 115 -8.75 7.79 8.04
CA GLY A 115 -10.15 7.36 8.04
C GLY A 115 -11.11 8.50 8.39
N LEU A 116 -10.82 9.26 9.46
CA LEU A 116 -11.65 10.38 9.90
C LEU A 116 -11.69 11.53 8.89
N CYS A 117 -10.55 11.87 8.27
CA CYS A 117 -10.50 12.90 7.23
C CYS A 117 -11.32 12.49 5.99
N GLU A 118 -11.20 11.24 5.53
CA GLU A 118 -12.03 10.74 4.43
C GLU A 118 -13.51 10.72 4.78
N HIS A 119 -13.84 10.37 6.02
CA HIS A 119 -15.22 10.40 6.51
C HIS A 119 -15.77 11.84 6.55
N TYR A 120 -15.00 12.79 7.08
CA TYR A 120 -15.37 14.19 7.09
C TYR A 120 -15.59 14.73 5.67
N GLU A 121 -14.68 14.44 4.75
CA GLU A 121 -14.79 14.90 3.36
C GLU A 121 -15.96 14.24 2.59
N ALA A 122 -16.35 13.01 2.98
CA ALA A 122 -17.47 12.30 2.34
C ALA A 122 -18.83 12.75 2.87
N PHE A 123 -18.93 13.03 4.17
CA PHE A 123 -20.22 13.22 4.85
C PHE A 123 -20.40 14.60 5.50
N GLY A 124 -19.35 15.42 5.59
CA GLY A 124 -19.39 16.72 6.29
C GLY A 124 -19.58 16.59 7.81
N ASP A 125 -19.27 15.41 8.38
CA ASP A 125 -19.53 15.12 9.77
C ASP A 125 -18.65 15.94 10.72
N SER A 126 -19.26 16.86 11.45
CA SER A 126 -18.55 17.76 12.37
C SER A 126 -17.86 17.04 13.53
N TYR A 127 -18.38 15.87 13.91
CA TYR A 127 -17.77 15.06 14.95
C TYR A 127 -16.42 14.46 14.50
N SER A 128 -16.33 13.99 13.25
CA SER A 128 -15.06 13.57 12.66
C SER A 128 -14.03 14.70 12.69
N LEU A 129 -14.44 15.94 12.38
CA LEU A 129 -13.54 17.09 12.43
C LEU A 129 -13.09 17.41 13.88
N GLU A 130 -13.97 17.25 14.85
CA GLU A 130 -13.63 17.40 16.28
C GLU A 130 -12.58 16.36 16.70
N LEU A 131 -12.77 15.08 16.34
CA LEU A 131 -11.81 14.00 16.64
C LEU A 131 -10.45 14.26 15.98
N ILE A 132 -10.44 14.67 14.72
CA ILE A 132 -9.21 15.05 14.00
C ILE A 132 -8.45 16.12 14.79
N ARG A 133 -9.13 17.17 15.24
CA ARG A 133 -8.50 18.25 16.01
C ARG A 133 -7.99 17.79 17.37
N ASN A 134 -8.74 16.92 18.07
CA ASN A 134 -8.36 16.42 19.38
C ASN A 134 -7.14 15.51 19.30
N ILE A 135 -7.12 14.54 18.39
CA ILE A 135 -5.98 13.66 18.14
C ILE A 135 -4.75 14.50 17.78
N THR A 136 -4.89 15.43 16.86
CA THR A 136 -3.80 16.29 16.42
C THR A 136 -3.24 17.13 17.57
N ARG A 137 -4.09 17.80 18.32
CA ARG A 137 -3.68 18.67 19.43
C ARG A 137 -3.03 17.91 20.58
N ASN A 138 -3.56 16.76 20.93
CA ASN A 138 -3.22 16.10 22.19
C ASN A 138 -2.19 14.96 22.02
N LEU A 139 -2.02 14.43 20.80
CA LEU A 139 -1.04 13.37 20.52
C LEU A 139 0.12 13.87 19.65
N TYR A 140 -0.19 14.58 18.55
CA TYR A 140 0.84 14.93 17.56
C TYR A 140 1.55 16.26 17.83
N LEU A 141 0.82 17.36 18.08
CA LEU A 141 1.48 18.64 18.31
C LEU A 141 2.43 18.66 19.53
N PRO A 142 2.20 17.87 20.61
CA PRO A 142 3.14 17.79 21.71
C PRO A 142 4.51 17.18 21.38
N ILE A 143 4.67 16.54 20.22
CA ILE A 143 5.97 15.98 19.78
C ILE A 143 6.71 16.87 18.77
N LEU A 144 6.17 18.03 18.43
CA LEU A 144 6.86 19.04 17.63
C LEU A 144 8.20 19.39 18.32
N ASP A 145 9.26 19.61 17.54
CA ASP A 145 10.64 19.83 17.95
C ASP A 145 11.33 18.60 18.60
N ARG A 146 10.70 17.41 18.55
CA ARG A 146 11.25 16.18 19.14
C ARG A 146 11.57 15.09 18.13
N ILE A 147 11.12 15.23 16.90
CA ILE A 147 11.29 14.20 15.84
C ILE A 147 12.77 14.08 15.44
N SER A 148 13.55 15.17 15.54
CA SER A 148 14.98 15.16 15.29
C SER A 148 15.76 14.19 16.21
N GLY A 149 15.19 13.83 17.37
CA GLY A 149 15.71 12.83 18.29
C GLY A 149 15.34 11.38 17.96
N TYR A 150 14.73 11.10 16.80
CA TYR A 150 14.38 9.73 16.41
C TYR A 150 15.63 8.83 16.35
N PRO A 151 15.65 7.68 17.05
CA PRO A 151 16.82 6.82 17.14
C PRO A 151 17.08 6.09 15.81
N ILE A 152 18.12 6.48 15.09
CA ILE A 152 18.57 5.84 13.85
C ILE A 152 19.56 4.70 14.08
N GLN A 153 20.22 4.68 15.22
CA GLN A 153 21.07 3.57 15.64
C GLN A 153 20.31 2.71 16.64
N ARG A 154 19.91 1.54 16.20
CA ARG A 154 19.14 0.60 17.01
C ARG A 154 20.03 -0.54 17.47
N ALA A 155 20.21 -0.66 18.78
CA ALA A 155 21.03 -1.70 19.40
C ALA A 155 20.36 -3.09 19.39
N ASP A 156 19.06 -3.13 19.28
CA ASP A 156 18.23 -4.32 19.48
C ASP A 156 18.04 -5.21 18.26
N HIS A 157 18.60 -4.85 17.13
CA HIS A 157 18.83 -5.75 16.01
C HIS A 157 17.62 -6.39 15.32
N ASN A 158 16.39 -6.19 15.80
CA ASN A 158 15.17 -6.68 15.17
C ASN A 158 14.69 -5.76 14.04
N ASN A 159 15.61 -5.20 13.28
CA ASN A 159 15.32 -4.41 12.11
C ASN A 159 14.73 -5.32 11.02
N GLY A 160 13.43 -5.50 11.07
CA GLY A 160 12.70 -6.33 10.14
C GLY A 160 12.68 -7.83 10.49
N GLY A 161 11.77 -8.56 9.85
CA GLY A 161 11.59 -10.00 10.02
C GLY A 161 10.53 -10.40 11.04
N VAL A 162 10.10 -9.47 11.90
CA VAL A 162 8.95 -9.62 12.79
C VAL A 162 8.15 -8.32 12.72
N SER A 163 6.86 -8.41 12.47
CA SER A 163 5.97 -7.26 12.37
C SER A 163 5.14 -7.05 13.63
N GLY A 164 4.87 -5.78 13.95
CA GLY A 164 3.90 -5.39 14.96
C GLY A 164 4.41 -5.32 16.41
N ASN A 165 5.65 -5.69 16.70
CA ASN A 165 6.15 -5.73 18.07
C ASN A 165 6.78 -4.40 18.51
N SER A 166 6.55 -3.99 19.76
CA SER A 166 7.40 -3.02 20.45
C SER A 166 8.69 -3.71 20.88
N VAL A 167 9.85 -3.13 20.55
CA VAL A 167 11.14 -3.84 20.67
C VAL A 167 12.11 -3.19 21.65
N SER A 168 12.03 -1.88 21.85
CA SER A 168 12.93 -1.18 22.80
C SER A 168 12.38 0.17 23.25
N ASP A 169 12.82 0.61 24.43
CA ASP A 169 12.74 2.00 24.88
C ASP A 169 14.13 2.60 24.73
N THR A 170 14.27 3.55 23.83
CA THR A 170 15.55 4.15 23.47
C THR A 170 15.38 5.66 23.31
N ASP A 171 16.12 6.43 24.07
CA ASP A 171 16.17 7.91 23.99
C ASP A 171 14.79 8.59 24.02
N GLY A 172 13.87 8.04 24.83
CA GLY A 172 12.50 8.55 24.96
C GLY A 172 11.56 8.11 23.83
N TRP A 173 11.91 7.04 23.10
CA TRP A 173 11.05 6.40 22.10
C TRP A 173 10.80 4.94 22.44
N ILE A 174 9.56 4.52 22.38
CA ILE A 174 9.20 3.10 22.28
C ILE A 174 9.19 2.74 20.80
N LEU A 175 10.17 1.97 20.38
CA LEU A 175 10.41 1.63 18.99
C LEU A 175 9.66 0.38 18.56
N SER A 176 9.36 0.30 17.27
CA SER A 176 8.69 -0.84 16.64
C SER A 176 9.67 -1.69 15.84
N SER A 177 9.37 -2.99 15.71
CA SER A 177 10.00 -3.86 14.73
C SER A 177 9.69 -3.44 13.28
N ASP A 178 8.59 -2.72 13.06
CA ASP A 178 8.27 -2.05 11.80
C ASP A 178 9.00 -0.72 11.73
N THR A 179 10.30 -0.81 11.51
CA THR A 179 11.29 0.26 11.61
C THR A 179 10.89 1.49 10.80
N GLY A 180 10.80 2.63 11.45
CA GLY A 180 10.39 3.90 10.81
C GLY A 180 8.87 4.10 10.72
N CYS A 181 8.07 3.27 11.37
CA CYS A 181 6.61 3.36 11.25
C CYS A 181 6.04 4.69 11.82
N ALA A 182 6.74 5.39 12.72
CA ALA A 182 6.36 6.73 13.14
C ALA A 182 6.15 7.68 11.95
N PHE A 183 6.93 7.52 10.88
CA PHE A 183 6.87 8.38 9.69
C PHE A 183 5.67 8.08 8.76
N MET A 184 4.89 7.02 9.01
CA MET A 184 3.57 6.88 8.41
C MET A 184 2.67 8.06 8.79
N SER A 185 2.96 8.72 9.92
CA SER A 185 2.25 9.91 10.36
C SER A 185 2.25 11.07 9.36
N VAL A 186 3.22 11.10 8.45
CA VAL A 186 3.27 12.10 7.37
C VAL A 186 2.02 12.03 6.49
N ASP A 187 1.49 10.83 6.19
CA ASP A 187 0.27 10.68 5.38
C ASP A 187 -0.99 11.17 6.12
N GLY A 188 -1.14 10.77 7.39
CA GLY A 188 -2.27 11.21 8.22
C GLY A 188 -2.27 12.73 8.46
N LEU A 189 -1.11 13.28 8.85
CA LEU A 189 -0.96 14.72 9.10
C LEU A 189 -1.09 15.56 7.82
N ALA A 190 -0.63 15.07 6.68
CA ALA A 190 -0.87 15.73 5.39
C ALA A 190 -2.37 15.84 5.07
N HIS A 191 -3.14 14.81 5.39
CA HIS A 191 -4.60 14.85 5.25
C HIS A 191 -5.24 15.82 6.25
N VAL A 192 -4.77 15.82 7.49
CA VAL A 192 -5.21 16.82 8.49
C VAL A 192 -4.92 18.24 8.00
N PHE A 193 -3.72 18.50 7.49
CA PHE A 193 -3.38 19.82 6.94
C PHE A 193 -4.29 20.22 5.78
N ARG A 194 -4.61 19.28 4.88
CA ARG A 194 -5.57 19.52 3.79
C ARG A 194 -6.95 19.94 4.30
N VAL A 195 -7.43 19.27 5.34
CA VAL A 195 -8.78 19.53 5.90
C VAL A 195 -8.82 20.77 6.78
N THR A 196 -7.79 21.03 7.59
CA THR A 196 -7.82 22.03 8.67
C THR A 196 -7.07 23.31 8.35
N ARG A 197 -6.07 23.26 7.48
CA ARG A 197 -5.13 24.35 7.19
C ARG A 197 -4.36 24.84 8.43
N ASP A 198 -4.15 23.96 9.40
CA ASP A 198 -3.42 24.27 10.64
C ASP A 198 -1.91 24.35 10.34
N GLU A 199 -1.32 25.53 10.50
CA GLU A 199 0.10 25.79 10.24
C GLU A 199 1.02 25.01 11.21
N LYS A 200 0.58 24.72 12.42
CA LYS A 200 1.37 23.89 13.36
C LYS A 200 1.45 22.44 12.91
N VAL A 201 0.41 21.93 12.25
CA VAL A 201 0.46 20.61 11.59
C VAL A 201 1.48 20.62 10.47
N LYS A 202 1.54 21.72 9.71
CA LYS A 202 2.53 21.88 8.64
C LYS A 202 3.96 21.95 9.18
N GLU A 203 4.19 22.66 10.28
CA GLU A 203 5.49 22.72 10.96
C GLU A 203 5.95 21.29 11.36
N LEU A 204 5.08 20.52 11.98
CA LEU A 204 5.37 19.13 12.34
C LEU A 204 5.61 18.23 11.10
N LEU A 205 4.82 18.40 10.03
CA LEU A 205 5.05 17.71 8.75
C LEU A 205 6.44 18.02 8.20
N ASP A 206 6.84 19.29 8.19
CA ASP A 206 8.14 19.72 7.69
C ASP A 206 9.28 19.09 8.50
N GLU A 207 9.16 19.05 9.84
CA GLU A 207 10.13 18.39 10.70
C GLU A 207 10.22 16.89 10.40
N MET A 208 9.08 16.19 10.39
CA MET A 208 9.03 14.74 10.12
C MET A 208 9.61 14.39 8.74
N ILE A 209 9.23 15.13 7.70
CA ILE A 209 9.70 14.91 6.34
C ILE A 209 11.20 15.16 6.25
N SER A 210 11.69 16.28 6.82
CA SER A 210 13.12 16.62 6.82
C SER A 210 13.97 15.54 7.52
N VAL A 211 13.54 15.10 8.69
CA VAL A 211 14.23 14.04 9.44
C VAL A 211 14.22 12.73 8.64
N TYR A 212 13.06 12.34 8.10
CA TYR A 212 12.94 11.07 7.40
C TYR A 212 13.71 11.04 6.07
N LEU A 213 13.75 12.14 5.33
CA LEU A 213 14.57 12.23 4.11
C LEU A 213 16.07 12.13 4.40
N ALA A 214 16.52 12.63 5.55
CA ALA A 214 17.92 12.53 5.97
C ALA A 214 18.34 11.12 6.41
N ILE A 215 17.42 10.24 6.79
CA ILE A 215 17.71 8.86 7.22
C ILE A 215 18.10 8.00 6.02
N ASP A 216 19.19 7.23 6.15
CA ASP A 216 19.49 6.12 5.23
C ASP A 216 18.55 4.93 5.50
N LYS A 217 17.51 4.83 4.69
CA LYS A 217 16.44 3.83 4.84
C LYS A 217 16.92 2.41 4.58
N VAL A 218 17.93 2.26 3.72
CA VAL A 218 18.52 0.96 3.38
C VAL A 218 19.39 0.45 4.51
N ALA A 219 20.26 1.30 5.05
CA ALA A 219 21.12 0.95 6.18
C ALA A 219 20.29 0.69 7.45
N LEU A 220 19.27 1.50 7.70
CA LEU A 220 18.35 1.34 8.83
C LEU A 220 17.48 0.09 8.69
N LYS A 221 17.37 -0.51 7.50
CA LYS A 221 16.38 -1.54 7.16
C LYS A 221 14.96 -1.07 7.50
N ALA A 222 14.65 0.16 7.10
CA ALA A 222 13.31 0.70 7.30
C ALA A 222 12.26 -0.18 6.62
N GLN A 223 11.04 -0.18 7.14
CA GLN A 223 9.93 -0.84 6.48
C GLN A 223 9.58 -0.09 5.18
N THR A 224 9.42 -0.81 4.08
CA THR A 224 9.12 -0.17 2.79
C THR A 224 7.73 0.46 2.77
N HIS A 225 6.77 -0.16 3.48
CA HIS A 225 5.42 0.40 3.62
C HIS A 225 5.47 1.79 4.26
N CYS A 226 6.12 1.96 5.42
CA CYS A 226 6.20 3.27 6.05
C CYS A 226 6.92 4.30 5.18
N THR A 227 7.93 3.88 4.43
CA THR A 227 8.66 4.74 3.50
C THR A 227 7.74 5.27 2.38
N LEU A 228 6.97 4.38 1.75
CA LEU A 228 6.05 4.74 0.67
C LEU A 228 4.84 5.54 1.17
N THR A 229 4.33 5.21 2.36
CA THR A 229 3.26 5.98 3.02
C THR A 229 3.70 7.42 3.29
N ALA A 230 4.91 7.62 3.81
CA ALA A 230 5.46 8.96 4.02
C ALA A 230 5.56 9.74 2.70
N ALA A 231 6.02 9.10 1.61
CA ALA A 231 6.09 9.74 0.30
C ALA A 231 4.71 10.13 -0.26
N ARG A 232 3.67 9.34 0.01
CA ARG A 232 2.28 9.70 -0.32
C ARG A 232 1.83 10.96 0.42
N GLY A 233 2.13 11.06 1.70
CA GLY A 233 1.88 12.25 2.49
C GLY A 233 2.63 13.48 1.94
N MET A 234 3.87 13.31 1.46
CA MET A 234 4.60 14.38 0.76
C MET A 234 3.86 14.82 -0.50
N MET A 235 3.35 13.89 -1.34
CA MET A 235 2.57 14.24 -2.53
C MET A 235 1.27 14.96 -2.17
N MET A 236 0.59 14.56 -1.10
CA MET A 236 -0.59 15.27 -0.61
C MET A 236 -0.24 16.70 -0.18
N THR A 237 0.85 16.87 0.56
CA THR A 237 1.34 18.19 1.00
C THR A 237 1.74 19.06 -0.19
N TYR A 238 2.38 18.47 -1.22
CA TYR A 238 2.65 19.14 -2.49
C TYR A 238 1.37 19.60 -3.17
N GLY A 239 0.33 18.76 -3.17
CA GLY A 239 -0.98 19.10 -3.72
C GLY A 239 -1.56 20.39 -3.15
N GLU A 240 -1.36 20.63 -1.85
CA GLU A 240 -1.89 21.77 -1.11
C GLU A 240 -1.00 23.02 -1.16
N THR A 241 0.33 22.84 -1.18
CA THR A 241 1.30 23.93 -1.04
C THR A 241 1.97 24.33 -2.34
N LYS A 242 2.08 23.40 -3.29
CA LYS A 242 2.90 23.50 -4.51
C LYS A 242 4.40 23.74 -4.27
N ASP A 243 4.87 23.50 -3.04
CA ASP A 243 6.29 23.55 -2.72
C ASP A 243 7.00 22.29 -3.24
N THR A 244 7.91 22.50 -4.20
CA THR A 244 8.57 21.40 -4.95
C THR A 244 9.41 20.49 -4.08
N LYS A 245 9.84 20.91 -2.89
CA LYS A 245 10.62 20.07 -1.96
C LYS A 245 9.89 18.76 -1.62
N TYR A 246 8.55 18.78 -1.53
CA TYR A 246 7.77 17.58 -1.26
C TYR A 246 7.68 16.65 -2.47
N LEU A 247 7.54 17.22 -3.66
CA LEU A 247 7.58 16.46 -4.92
C LEU A 247 8.94 15.78 -5.10
N GLU A 248 10.02 16.54 -4.93
CA GLU A 248 11.40 16.04 -5.04
C GLU A 248 11.68 14.94 -4.00
N GLY A 249 11.20 15.11 -2.76
CA GLY A 249 11.28 14.10 -1.70
C GLY A 249 10.54 12.81 -2.09
N ALA A 250 9.34 12.92 -2.61
CA ALA A 250 8.54 11.78 -3.06
C ALA A 250 9.16 11.07 -4.28
N GLU A 251 9.69 11.84 -5.25
CA GLU A 251 10.45 11.29 -6.39
C GLU A 251 11.67 10.49 -5.92
N SER A 252 12.45 11.05 -4.98
CA SER A 252 13.64 10.39 -4.45
C SER A 252 13.33 9.06 -3.75
N ILE A 253 12.20 9.00 -3.04
CA ILE A 253 11.74 7.77 -2.38
C ILE A 253 11.28 6.72 -3.41
N LEU A 254 10.50 7.12 -4.43
CA LEU A 254 10.10 6.16 -5.45
C LEU A 254 11.31 5.64 -6.24
N ASP A 255 12.27 6.51 -6.57
CA ASP A 255 13.50 6.11 -7.23
C ASP A 255 14.29 5.11 -6.37
N LEU A 256 14.48 5.39 -5.09
CA LEU A 256 15.12 4.47 -4.16
C LEU A 256 14.36 3.14 -4.09
N TYR A 257 13.02 3.16 -4.04
CA TYR A 257 12.21 1.94 -3.99
C TYR A 257 12.38 1.08 -5.25
N VAL A 258 12.32 1.69 -6.42
CA VAL A 258 12.42 0.97 -7.72
C VAL A 258 13.83 0.50 -8.01
N ASN A 259 14.83 1.35 -7.76
CA ASN A 259 16.23 1.14 -8.19
C ASN A 259 17.15 0.71 -7.03
N GLY A 260 16.82 1.03 -5.80
CA GLY A 260 17.61 0.74 -4.60
C GLY A 260 17.28 -0.56 -3.87
N GLY A 261 16.49 -1.45 -4.50
CA GLY A 261 16.21 -2.79 -3.98
C GLY A 261 15.04 -2.90 -2.99
N GLY A 262 14.13 -1.93 -2.98
CA GLY A 262 12.86 -2.04 -2.23
C GLY A 262 11.77 -2.83 -2.96
N MET A 263 11.80 -2.79 -4.29
CA MET A 263 10.84 -3.47 -5.16
C MET A 263 11.38 -4.83 -5.63
N THR A 264 10.50 -5.84 -5.65
CA THR A 264 10.83 -7.17 -6.15
C THR A 264 10.82 -7.23 -7.68
N GLU A 265 11.32 -8.33 -8.25
CA GLU A 265 11.24 -8.59 -9.69
C GLU A 265 9.80 -8.70 -10.22
N THR A 266 8.85 -8.95 -9.33
CA THR A 266 7.41 -9.05 -9.63
C THR A 266 6.63 -7.77 -9.34
N TYR A 267 7.31 -6.65 -9.17
CA TYR A 267 6.69 -5.35 -8.84
C TYR A 267 5.87 -5.34 -7.54
N GLN A 268 6.23 -6.22 -6.63
CA GLN A 268 5.83 -6.17 -5.23
C GLN A 268 6.96 -5.53 -4.41
N ASN A 269 6.87 -5.56 -3.09
CA ASN A 269 7.88 -5.00 -2.20
C ASN A 269 8.68 -6.08 -1.46
N LEU A 270 9.90 -5.74 -1.04
CA LEU A 270 10.49 -6.31 0.16
C LEU A 270 9.87 -5.60 1.36
N ASN A 271 9.42 -6.34 2.37
CA ASN A 271 8.76 -5.70 3.52
C ASN A 271 9.69 -4.74 4.28
N TRP A 272 10.94 -5.10 4.41
CA TRP A 272 12.01 -4.21 4.90
C TRP A 272 13.14 -4.13 3.88
N TRP A 273 13.80 -3.00 3.82
CA TRP A 273 14.95 -2.83 2.94
C TRP A 273 16.02 -3.91 3.19
N ASN A 274 16.54 -4.50 2.11
CA ASN A 274 17.56 -5.56 2.17
C ASN A 274 17.15 -6.84 2.94
N ARG A 275 15.84 -7.15 3.04
CA ARG A 275 15.36 -8.34 3.72
C ARG A 275 14.53 -9.23 2.76
N PRO A 276 15.20 -9.86 1.77
CA PRO A 276 14.52 -10.78 0.84
C PRO A 276 14.06 -12.09 1.51
N ASP A 277 14.50 -12.35 2.71
CA ASP A 277 14.13 -13.49 3.55
C ASP A 277 12.75 -13.36 4.22
N THR A 278 12.09 -12.23 4.02
CA THR A 278 10.78 -11.93 4.62
C THR A 278 9.64 -12.18 3.64
N TRP A 279 8.62 -11.35 3.62
CA TRP A 279 7.42 -11.46 2.77
C TRP A 279 7.08 -10.13 2.11
N THR A 280 6.20 -10.17 1.11
CA THR A 280 5.64 -8.97 0.51
C THR A 280 4.50 -8.43 1.36
N GLU A 281 4.26 -7.13 1.31
CA GLU A 281 3.16 -6.49 2.02
C GLU A 281 2.26 -5.71 1.07
N PRO A 282 0.99 -6.15 0.87
CA PRO A 282 0.07 -5.48 -0.03
C PRO A 282 -0.16 -4.00 0.26
N CYS A 283 -0.02 -3.55 1.53
CA CYS A 283 -0.10 -2.12 1.87
C CYS A 283 0.96 -1.30 1.11
N ALA A 284 2.21 -1.78 1.08
CA ALA A 284 3.29 -1.13 0.34
C ALA A 284 3.08 -1.17 -1.18
N ILE A 285 2.46 -2.26 -1.68
CA ILE A 285 2.11 -2.38 -3.10
C ILE A 285 1.06 -1.33 -3.47
N VAL A 286 0.04 -1.13 -2.64
CA VAL A 286 -0.97 -0.07 -2.81
C VAL A 286 -0.30 1.30 -2.82
N ASP A 287 0.56 1.58 -1.83
CA ASP A 287 1.22 2.87 -1.72
C ASP A 287 2.14 3.16 -2.89
N SER A 288 2.91 2.17 -3.36
CA SER A 288 3.80 2.34 -4.51
C SER A 288 3.04 2.61 -5.81
N LEU A 289 1.90 1.93 -6.01
CA LEU A 289 1.01 2.18 -7.14
C LEU A 289 0.47 3.61 -7.13
N MET A 290 -0.10 4.02 -6.00
CA MET A 290 -0.68 5.35 -5.84
C MET A 290 0.38 6.44 -6.00
N LEU A 291 1.54 6.27 -5.35
CA LEU A 291 2.66 7.21 -5.46
C LEU A 291 3.14 7.37 -6.91
N ALA A 292 3.33 6.26 -7.63
CA ALA A 292 3.77 6.31 -9.03
C ALA A 292 2.76 7.04 -9.92
N LEU A 293 1.45 6.82 -9.72
CA LEU A 293 0.43 7.55 -10.48
C LEU A 293 0.37 9.04 -10.11
N GLU A 294 0.49 9.39 -8.83
CA GLU A 294 0.53 10.80 -8.41
C GLU A 294 1.75 11.53 -8.98
N LEU A 295 2.91 10.89 -8.99
CA LEU A 295 4.10 11.44 -9.62
C LEU A 295 3.90 11.62 -11.13
N TYR A 296 3.28 10.66 -11.81
CA TYR A 296 2.94 10.81 -13.22
C TYR A 296 2.00 11.99 -13.48
N LYS A 297 0.93 12.12 -12.70
CA LYS A 297 -0.06 13.20 -12.83
C LYS A 297 0.56 14.58 -12.62
N ASN A 298 1.53 14.70 -11.75
CA ASN A 298 2.15 15.98 -11.41
C ASN A 298 3.40 16.31 -12.23
N THR A 299 4.10 15.31 -12.80
CA THR A 299 5.33 15.54 -13.57
C THR A 299 5.19 15.27 -15.07
N GLY A 300 4.21 14.45 -15.47
CA GLY A 300 4.06 13.98 -16.83
C GLY A 300 5.14 12.97 -17.29
N LYS A 301 6.06 12.54 -16.42
CA LYS A 301 7.13 11.60 -16.76
C LYS A 301 6.57 10.19 -17.04
N PRO A 302 6.69 9.65 -18.28
CA PRO A 302 6.06 8.38 -18.66
C PRO A 302 6.53 7.17 -17.86
N CYS A 303 7.77 7.21 -17.34
CA CYS A 303 8.34 6.13 -16.52
C CYS A 303 7.48 5.82 -15.30
N TYR A 304 6.88 6.82 -14.65
CA TYR A 304 6.02 6.62 -13.48
C TYR A 304 4.73 5.88 -13.84
N ARG A 305 4.11 6.23 -14.98
CA ARG A 305 2.93 5.51 -15.48
C ARG A 305 3.26 4.05 -15.81
N THR A 306 4.41 3.81 -16.44
CA THR A 306 4.88 2.46 -16.74
C THR A 306 5.10 1.64 -15.48
N VAL A 307 5.76 2.20 -14.47
CA VAL A 307 5.94 1.55 -13.16
C VAL A 307 4.59 1.26 -12.49
N ALA A 308 3.67 2.23 -12.49
CA ALA A 308 2.34 2.05 -11.92
C ALA A 308 1.56 0.90 -12.59
N ALA A 309 1.58 0.83 -13.92
CA ALA A 309 0.92 -0.26 -14.65
C ALA A 309 1.53 -1.63 -14.31
N ARG A 310 2.85 -1.73 -14.21
CA ARG A 310 3.52 -2.96 -13.82
C ARG A 310 3.22 -3.38 -12.39
N ILE A 311 3.15 -2.41 -11.48
CA ILE A 311 2.72 -2.68 -10.10
C ILE A 311 1.27 -3.16 -10.09
N TYR A 312 0.36 -2.53 -10.86
CA TYR A 312 -1.02 -2.97 -10.93
C TYR A 312 -1.13 -4.42 -11.41
N HIS A 313 -0.57 -4.75 -12.56
CA HIS A 313 -0.74 -6.06 -13.17
C HIS A 313 0.04 -7.17 -12.46
N ASN A 314 1.23 -6.91 -11.95
CA ASN A 314 2.07 -7.92 -11.30
C ASN A 314 1.97 -7.91 -9.77
N GLY A 315 1.94 -6.75 -9.17
CA GLY A 315 1.94 -6.61 -7.70
C GLY A 315 0.53 -6.64 -7.12
N PHE A 316 -0.27 -5.64 -7.46
CA PHE A 316 -1.58 -5.43 -6.88
C PHE A 316 -2.56 -6.55 -7.24
N SER A 317 -2.69 -6.85 -8.53
CA SER A 317 -3.65 -7.84 -9.03
C SER A 317 -3.46 -9.22 -8.43
N THR A 318 -2.23 -9.58 -8.12
CA THR A 318 -1.90 -10.89 -7.55
C THR A 318 -1.89 -10.90 -6.02
N ALA A 319 -1.74 -9.75 -5.38
CA ALA A 319 -1.88 -9.62 -3.93
C ALA A 319 -3.34 -9.80 -3.47
N GLN A 320 -4.30 -9.37 -4.27
CA GLN A 320 -5.71 -9.63 -3.98
C GLN A 320 -6.06 -11.10 -4.21
N ARG A 321 -6.71 -11.73 -3.23
CA ARG A 321 -7.13 -13.13 -3.26
C ARG A 321 -8.57 -13.26 -3.77
N SER A 322 -8.95 -14.47 -4.21
CA SER A 322 -10.29 -14.76 -4.74
C SER A 322 -11.43 -14.51 -3.76
N ASN A 323 -11.14 -14.51 -2.46
CA ASN A 323 -12.10 -14.13 -1.42
C ASN A 323 -12.24 -12.62 -1.22
N GLY A 324 -11.52 -11.80 -1.99
CA GLY A 324 -11.52 -10.34 -1.90
C GLY A 324 -10.54 -9.75 -0.87
N GLY A 325 -9.85 -10.60 -0.10
CA GLY A 325 -8.81 -10.19 0.83
C GLY A 325 -7.46 -9.96 0.16
N ALA A 326 -6.49 -9.50 0.95
CA ALA A 326 -5.10 -9.32 0.51
C ALA A 326 -4.18 -10.33 1.17
N GLY A 327 -3.35 -10.99 0.38
CA GLY A 327 -2.38 -11.97 0.86
C GLY A 327 -0.94 -11.53 0.67
N THR A 328 -0.11 -11.98 1.59
CA THR A 328 1.34 -11.85 1.50
C THR A 328 1.92 -12.99 0.66
N ASP A 329 3.03 -12.72 -0.01
CA ASP A 329 3.78 -13.69 -0.81
C ASP A 329 5.24 -13.68 -0.39
N LYS A 330 5.98 -14.73 -0.72
CA LYS A 330 7.44 -14.67 -0.64
C LYS A 330 7.99 -13.74 -1.72
N PRO A 331 8.97 -12.88 -1.40
CA PRO A 331 9.55 -11.99 -2.39
C PRO A 331 10.28 -12.76 -3.50
N VAL A 332 10.16 -12.26 -4.72
CA VAL A 332 10.94 -12.72 -5.86
C VAL A 332 12.04 -11.70 -6.15
N VAL A 333 13.27 -12.06 -5.90
CA VAL A 333 14.42 -11.20 -6.11
C VAL A 333 15.41 -11.84 -7.09
N ARG A 334 16.15 -11.00 -7.80
CA ARG A 334 17.14 -11.43 -8.76
C ARG A 334 18.22 -12.29 -8.09
N GLY A 335 18.48 -13.46 -8.63
CA GLY A 335 19.44 -14.40 -8.08
C GLY A 335 18.89 -15.40 -7.06
N LEU A 336 17.64 -15.23 -6.62
CA LEU A 336 16.93 -16.16 -5.73
C LEU A 336 15.74 -16.81 -6.44
N LEU A 337 15.87 -17.06 -7.73
CA LEU A 337 14.80 -17.64 -8.57
C LEU A 337 14.33 -19.01 -8.11
N ASP A 338 15.20 -19.78 -7.46
CA ASP A 338 14.85 -21.09 -6.88
C ASP A 338 13.86 -20.98 -5.71
N THR A 339 13.70 -19.78 -5.19
CA THR A 339 12.77 -19.47 -4.10
C THR A 339 11.49 -18.79 -4.59
N LEU A 340 11.17 -18.87 -5.87
CA LEU A 340 9.86 -18.50 -6.40
C LEU A 340 8.77 -19.31 -5.73
N CYS A 341 8.57 -19.02 -4.49
CA CYS A 341 7.52 -19.58 -3.69
C CYS A 341 6.38 -18.60 -3.65
N VAL A 342 5.42 -18.82 -4.51
CA VAL A 342 4.10 -18.24 -4.31
C VAL A 342 3.36 -19.15 -3.33
N ALA A 343 3.94 -19.37 -2.18
CA ALA A 343 3.15 -19.87 -1.09
C ALA A 343 2.34 -18.68 -0.58
N GLU A 344 1.04 -18.76 -0.72
CA GLU A 344 0.15 -17.96 0.07
C GLU A 344 0.55 -18.12 1.53
N LEU A 345 1.17 -17.09 2.11
CA LEU A 345 1.57 -17.18 3.49
C LEU A 345 0.33 -17.07 4.36
N TYR A 346 -0.44 -16.01 4.19
CA TYR A 346 -1.73 -15.82 4.83
C TYR A 346 -2.43 -14.58 4.27
N GLU A 347 -3.73 -14.45 4.54
CA GLU A 347 -4.44 -13.21 4.32
C GLU A 347 -4.13 -12.23 5.46
N ALA A 348 -3.61 -11.06 5.12
CA ALA A 348 -3.35 -9.99 6.07
C ALA A 348 -4.62 -9.15 6.29
N TYR A 349 -5.63 -9.72 6.97
CA TYR A 349 -6.92 -9.08 7.17
C TYR A 349 -6.87 -7.91 8.15
N PHE A 350 -5.91 -7.87 9.08
CA PHE A 350 -5.75 -6.79 10.06
C PHE A 350 -5.21 -5.48 9.49
N CYS A 351 -4.67 -5.47 8.27
CA CYS A 351 -4.17 -4.27 7.60
C CYS A 351 -4.42 -4.29 6.08
N CYS A 352 -3.81 -5.22 5.37
CA CYS A 352 -3.69 -5.19 3.91
C CYS A 352 -5.03 -5.37 3.18
N THR A 353 -5.95 -6.21 3.70
CA THR A 353 -7.28 -6.38 3.10
C THR A 353 -8.08 -5.08 3.11
N MET A 354 -7.97 -4.28 4.18
CA MET A 354 -8.59 -2.96 4.27
C MET A 354 -7.92 -1.96 3.33
N ARG A 355 -6.59 -2.03 3.18
CA ARG A 355 -5.84 -1.15 2.26
C ARG A 355 -6.18 -1.37 0.79
N LEU A 356 -6.59 -2.58 0.40
CA LEU A 356 -7.06 -2.83 -0.97
C LEU A 356 -8.21 -1.89 -1.35
N ALA A 357 -9.11 -1.56 -0.44
CA ALA A 357 -10.24 -0.66 -0.72
C ALA A 357 -9.76 0.72 -1.19
N GLU A 358 -8.75 1.29 -0.54
CA GLU A 358 -8.17 2.56 -0.98
C GLU A 358 -7.47 2.41 -2.34
N GLY A 359 -6.69 1.33 -2.52
CA GLY A 359 -6.07 1.02 -3.79
C GLY A 359 -7.07 0.85 -4.93
N LEU A 360 -8.14 0.10 -4.72
CA LEU A 360 -9.21 -0.13 -5.70
C LEU A 360 -9.95 1.16 -6.05
N ARG A 361 -10.25 2.00 -5.04
CA ARG A 361 -10.83 3.32 -5.29
C ARG A 361 -9.91 4.15 -6.18
N TYR A 362 -8.63 4.23 -5.82
CA TYR A 362 -7.66 5.02 -6.56
C TYR A 362 -7.47 4.52 -8.00
N ILE A 363 -7.41 3.20 -8.20
CA ILE A 363 -7.36 2.58 -9.52
C ILE A 363 -8.62 2.89 -10.32
N ASN A 364 -9.80 2.80 -9.71
CA ASN A 364 -11.07 3.10 -10.37
C ASN A 364 -11.13 4.57 -10.85
N GLU A 365 -10.69 5.50 -10.01
CA GLU A 365 -10.64 6.94 -10.35
C GLU A 365 -9.61 7.26 -11.45
N ASN A 366 -8.57 6.43 -11.62
CA ASN A 366 -7.45 6.64 -12.54
C ASN A 366 -7.31 5.52 -13.59
N ALA A 367 -8.36 4.74 -13.82
CA ALA A 367 -8.34 3.57 -14.69
C ALA A 367 -7.84 3.87 -16.10
N ASN A 368 -8.20 5.02 -16.65
CA ASN A 368 -7.74 5.48 -17.97
C ASN A 368 -6.21 5.65 -18.06
N LEU A 369 -5.55 5.99 -16.97
CA LEU A 369 -4.09 6.13 -16.94
C LEU A 369 -3.38 4.77 -17.00
N LEU A 370 -3.95 3.75 -16.35
CA LEU A 370 -3.43 2.38 -16.34
C LEU A 370 -3.66 1.67 -17.69
N TYR A 371 -4.84 1.84 -18.28
CA TYR A 371 -5.17 1.21 -19.57
C TYR A 371 -4.41 1.83 -20.76
N ALA A 372 -4.07 3.11 -20.68
CA ALA A 372 -3.31 3.77 -21.73
C ALA A 372 -1.87 3.22 -21.90
N VAL A 373 -1.36 2.44 -20.96
CA VAL A 373 -0.06 1.75 -21.08
C VAL A 373 -0.11 0.61 -22.09
N LEU A 374 -1.30 0.15 -22.45
CA LEU A 374 -1.53 -0.88 -23.46
C LEU A 374 -1.60 -0.33 -24.89
N ASP A 375 -1.37 0.96 -25.10
CA ASP A 375 -1.36 1.61 -26.42
C ASP A 375 -0.07 1.31 -27.23
N GLY A 376 0.77 0.38 -26.77
CA GLY A 376 1.94 -0.11 -27.48
C GLY A 376 1.62 -1.11 -28.60
N ILE A 377 2.66 -1.61 -29.24
CA ILE A 377 2.54 -2.71 -30.21
C ILE A 377 2.29 -4.00 -29.43
N VAL A 378 1.07 -4.47 -29.51
CA VAL A 378 0.69 -5.75 -28.87
C VAL A 378 0.76 -6.85 -29.90
N THR A 379 1.58 -7.88 -29.61
CA THR A 379 1.60 -9.12 -30.39
C THR A 379 0.89 -10.20 -29.62
N LYS A 380 0.11 -11.03 -30.31
CA LYS A 380 -0.58 -12.19 -29.74
C LYS A 380 -0.09 -13.46 -30.36
N LYS A 381 0.33 -14.42 -29.55
CA LYS A 381 0.63 -15.79 -29.97
C LYS A 381 0.14 -16.76 -28.88
N ASN A 382 -0.71 -17.72 -29.25
CA ASN A 382 -1.21 -18.77 -28.37
C ASN A 382 -1.83 -18.29 -27.03
N GLY A 383 -2.58 -17.17 -27.10
CA GLY A 383 -3.17 -16.58 -25.88
C GLY A 383 -2.20 -15.78 -25.01
N ILE A 384 -0.99 -15.51 -25.50
CA ILE A 384 0.00 -14.67 -24.82
C ILE A 384 0.10 -13.36 -25.58
N TYR A 385 0.09 -12.26 -24.87
CA TYR A 385 0.19 -10.89 -25.40
C TYR A 385 1.44 -10.22 -24.88
N SER A 386 2.04 -9.35 -25.67
CA SER A 386 3.13 -8.51 -25.19
C SER A 386 2.89 -7.06 -25.51
N ASP A 387 3.27 -6.20 -24.58
CA ASP A 387 3.37 -4.77 -24.72
C ASP A 387 4.74 -4.33 -24.23
N GLY A 388 5.66 -4.10 -25.16
CA GLY A 388 7.04 -3.87 -24.81
C GLY A 388 7.64 -5.02 -24.02
N ASP A 389 7.98 -4.77 -22.75
CA ASP A 389 8.54 -5.77 -21.84
C ASP A 389 7.52 -6.38 -20.87
N ILE A 390 6.23 -6.04 -21.02
CA ILE A 390 5.14 -6.65 -20.26
C ILE A 390 4.49 -7.75 -21.10
N ILE A 391 4.28 -8.89 -20.48
CA ILE A 391 3.64 -10.05 -21.11
C ILE A 391 2.41 -10.43 -20.31
N TYR A 392 1.32 -10.60 -21.03
CA TYR A 392 0.03 -11.02 -20.50
C TYR A 392 -0.31 -12.40 -21.04
N ALA A 393 -0.80 -13.28 -20.20
CA ALA A 393 -1.34 -14.57 -20.62
C ALA A 393 -2.86 -14.62 -20.38
N GLU A 394 -3.59 -15.10 -21.38
CA GLU A 394 -5.01 -15.45 -21.17
C GLU A 394 -5.11 -16.63 -20.20
N VAL A 395 -6.17 -16.67 -19.38
CA VAL A 395 -6.45 -17.78 -18.46
C VAL A 395 -6.47 -19.14 -19.17
N SER A 396 -6.97 -19.15 -20.41
CA SER A 396 -7.03 -20.34 -21.25
C SER A 396 -5.75 -20.63 -22.01
N ALA A 397 -4.70 -19.85 -21.85
CA ALA A 397 -3.47 -20.03 -22.59
C ALA A 397 -2.80 -21.36 -22.21
N ASN A 398 -2.43 -22.14 -23.24
CA ASN A 398 -1.63 -23.33 -23.01
C ASN A 398 -0.16 -22.95 -22.82
N LEU A 399 0.31 -22.99 -21.59
CA LEU A 399 1.69 -22.69 -21.21
C LEU A 399 2.59 -23.92 -21.16
N GLU A 400 2.07 -25.13 -21.37
CA GLU A 400 2.84 -26.38 -21.37
C GLU A 400 4.05 -26.37 -22.31
N PRO A 401 3.95 -25.80 -23.54
CA PRO A 401 5.11 -25.71 -24.43
C PRO A 401 6.27 -24.89 -23.88
N TYR A 402 6.02 -24.12 -22.83
CA TYR A 402 6.99 -23.24 -22.19
C TYR A 402 7.37 -23.70 -20.78
N ALA A 403 6.93 -24.88 -20.35
CA ALA A 403 7.07 -25.36 -18.98
C ALA A 403 8.53 -25.43 -18.48
N GLU A 404 9.48 -25.63 -19.37
CA GLU A 404 10.91 -25.64 -19.07
C GLU A 404 11.47 -24.27 -18.65
N HIS A 405 10.78 -23.18 -19.06
CA HIS A 405 11.15 -21.82 -18.73
C HIS A 405 10.52 -21.33 -17.42
N PHE A 406 9.68 -22.15 -16.83
CA PHE A 406 8.95 -21.83 -15.63
C PHE A 406 9.74 -22.23 -14.39
N VAL A 407 9.77 -21.36 -13.41
CA VAL A 407 10.37 -21.69 -12.13
C VAL A 407 9.44 -22.64 -11.38
N LYS A 408 9.97 -23.79 -10.99
CA LYS A 408 9.24 -24.78 -10.21
C LYS A 408 9.36 -24.44 -8.72
N VAL A 409 8.25 -24.53 -8.02
CA VAL A 409 8.19 -24.39 -6.57
C VAL A 409 8.00 -25.78 -5.99
N ASP A 410 8.94 -26.20 -5.13
CA ASP A 410 8.92 -27.49 -4.44
C ASP A 410 8.64 -28.71 -5.36
N GLY A 411 9.17 -28.69 -6.58
CA GLY A 411 8.94 -29.76 -7.56
C GLY A 411 7.51 -29.86 -8.07
N ARG A 412 6.63 -28.97 -7.65
CA ARG A 412 5.25 -28.92 -8.11
C ARG A 412 5.14 -28.09 -9.38
N ARG A 413 4.15 -28.43 -10.17
CA ARG A 413 3.75 -27.69 -11.35
C ARG A 413 3.40 -26.28 -10.95
N LEU A 414 3.68 -25.33 -11.83
CA LEU A 414 3.35 -23.92 -11.69
C LEU A 414 2.05 -23.68 -10.97
N CYS A 415 2.16 -22.95 -9.91
CA CYS A 415 1.02 -22.32 -9.32
C CYS A 415 0.50 -21.23 -10.28
N PRO A 416 -0.79 -21.18 -10.60
CA PRO A 416 -1.37 -20.15 -11.49
C PRO A 416 -1.19 -18.71 -11.01
N ILE A 417 -0.62 -18.51 -9.84
CA ILE A 417 -0.26 -17.20 -9.27
C ILE A 417 1.20 -16.80 -9.52
N VAL A 418 1.98 -17.56 -10.24
CA VAL A 418 3.36 -17.15 -10.54
C VAL A 418 3.35 -16.00 -11.51
N LYS A 419 4.09 -14.96 -11.18
CA LYS A 419 4.06 -13.63 -11.76
C LYS A 419 5.23 -13.35 -12.68
N TYR A 420 6.20 -14.26 -12.71
CA TYR A 420 7.44 -14.08 -13.45
C TYR A 420 7.88 -15.37 -14.13
N TYR A 421 8.18 -15.26 -15.43
CA TYR A 421 8.72 -16.35 -16.22
C TYR A 421 9.78 -15.84 -17.18
N LYS A 422 10.75 -16.66 -17.51
CA LYS A 422 11.58 -16.46 -18.69
C LYS A 422 10.79 -16.98 -19.89
N VAL A 423 10.38 -16.08 -20.77
CA VAL A 423 9.64 -16.43 -21.98
C VAL A 423 10.59 -16.84 -23.08
N PRO A 424 10.27 -17.89 -23.87
CA PRO A 424 11.08 -18.30 -25.01
C PRO A 424 11.25 -17.20 -26.05
N GLU A 425 12.44 -17.14 -26.68
CA GLU A 425 12.78 -16.12 -27.69
C GLU A 425 11.94 -16.22 -28.96
N ASP A 426 11.31 -17.36 -29.22
CA ASP A 426 10.42 -17.56 -30.36
C ASP A 426 9.06 -16.83 -30.22
N ILE A 427 8.72 -16.36 -29.05
CA ILE A 427 7.67 -15.38 -28.85
C ILE A 427 8.32 -14.01 -29.09
N ALA A 428 8.01 -13.40 -30.24
CA ALA A 428 8.60 -12.14 -30.67
C ALA A 428 8.30 -10.99 -29.68
N ILE A 429 9.14 -10.86 -28.66
CA ILE A 429 9.04 -9.89 -27.58
C ILE A 429 10.44 -9.29 -27.42
N SER A 430 10.52 -7.97 -27.40
CA SER A 430 11.75 -7.25 -27.11
C SER A 430 11.78 -6.84 -25.63
N GLY A 431 12.96 -6.95 -25.01
CA GLY A 431 13.19 -6.45 -23.67
C GLY A 431 13.04 -7.49 -22.54
N ARG A 432 12.82 -7.02 -21.31
CA ARG A 432 12.72 -7.87 -20.13
C ARG A 432 11.37 -8.58 -20.10
N GLN A 433 11.41 -9.88 -20.16
CA GLN A 433 10.23 -10.70 -20.40
C GLN A 433 9.61 -11.18 -19.11
N ARG A 434 8.33 -10.85 -18.88
CA ARG A 434 7.53 -11.29 -17.75
C ARG A 434 6.15 -11.66 -18.22
N ILE A 435 5.61 -12.75 -17.69
CA ILE A 435 4.23 -13.13 -17.92
C ILE A 435 3.41 -12.69 -16.72
N ILE A 436 2.36 -11.94 -17.01
CA ILE A 436 1.34 -11.59 -16.04
C ILE A 436 0.23 -12.63 -16.14
N PHE A 437 -0.11 -13.24 -15.01
CA PHE A 437 -1.20 -14.19 -14.90
C PHE A 437 -2.44 -13.52 -14.34
N ASP A 438 -3.58 -13.98 -14.81
CA ASP A 438 -4.84 -13.65 -14.18
C ASP A 438 -4.86 -14.23 -12.76
N PRO A 439 -4.93 -13.39 -11.72
CA PRO A 439 -4.96 -13.83 -10.34
C PRO A 439 -6.27 -14.52 -9.95
N TRP A 440 -7.28 -14.48 -10.81
CA TRP A 440 -8.58 -15.09 -10.61
C TRP A 440 -8.63 -16.55 -11.00
N LEU A 441 -7.53 -17.13 -11.47
CA LEU A 441 -7.47 -18.56 -11.69
C LEU A 441 -7.83 -19.28 -10.39
N PRO A 442 -8.79 -20.20 -10.41
CA PRO A 442 -9.15 -20.98 -9.22
C PRO A 442 -7.92 -21.74 -8.72
N ARG A 443 -7.68 -21.65 -7.45
CA ARG A 443 -6.60 -22.33 -6.74
C ARG A 443 -6.98 -23.77 -6.44
#